data_eaca135e228e73820bed6e531187354f
#
_entry.id   eaca135e228e73820bed6e531187354f
#
_cell.length_a   1.000
_cell.length_b   1.000
_cell.length_c   1.000
_cell.angle_alpha   90.00
_cell.angle_beta   90.00
_cell.angle_gamma   90.00
#
_symmetry.space_group_name_H-M   'P 1'
#
loop_
_entity.id
_entity.type
_entity.pdbx_description
1 polymer ?
#
loop_
_entity_poly.entity_id
_entity_poly.type
_entity_poly.pdbx_seq_one_letter_code
_entity_poly.pdbx_strand_id
1 'polypeptide(L)'
;DPIIFGDRYYSQEFASNEWDRMWTRVWQIAGRVDQIPATGDYINYEIMHESIICVRGQDSQIRAFYNACQHRGNQLVTAEVGSLASGEFQCAYHGWRFSTSGECTWAYCEDDFPQGSPCGKANLVEIPCDTWAGFIWFNMDPECISLRDSLEPVASHLDTYRMEDMKRTHWVTIEGQWNWKCVQDNFNESYHLPFVHPQTVATMNEHHTGCQFDLYPSGHCRMLMPGGGPGPH
;
A
#
# COMPACT_ATOMS: atom_id res chain seq x y z
N ASP A 1 -30.45 7.22 0.53
CA ASP A 1 -31.04 6.55 1.69
C ASP A 1 -30.03 6.66 2.86
N PRO A 2 -30.43 7.20 4.02
CA PRO A 2 -29.51 7.37 5.15
C PRO A 2 -29.21 6.05 5.90
N ILE A 3 -29.78 4.93 5.47
CA ILE A 3 -29.59 3.63 6.14
C ILE A 3 -28.45 2.86 5.47
N ILE A 4 -27.42 2.56 6.25
CA ILE A 4 -26.36 1.65 5.86
C ILE A 4 -26.75 0.24 6.32
N PHE A 5 -26.91 -0.68 5.38
CA PHE A 5 -27.22 -2.07 5.68
C PHE A 5 -25.98 -2.82 6.19
N GLY A 6 -26.19 -3.73 7.15
CA GLY A 6 -25.11 -4.46 7.80
C GLY A 6 -24.38 -5.45 6.91
N ASP A 7 -24.98 -5.90 5.78
CA ASP A 7 -24.40 -6.86 4.84
C ASP A 7 -23.04 -6.43 4.29
N ARG A 8 -22.80 -5.13 4.14
CA ARG A 8 -21.47 -4.60 3.74
C ARG A 8 -20.32 -5.01 4.66
N TYR A 9 -20.59 -5.42 5.89
CA TYR A 9 -19.57 -5.80 6.87
C TYR A 9 -19.33 -7.30 6.99
N TYR A 10 -20.26 -8.13 6.56
CA TYR A 10 -20.17 -9.59 6.73
C TYR A 10 -20.47 -10.41 5.46
N SER A 11 -21.03 -9.82 4.41
CA SER A 11 -21.32 -10.53 3.18
C SER A 11 -20.07 -10.87 2.40
N GLN A 12 -19.90 -12.15 2.07
CA GLN A 12 -18.79 -12.61 1.21
C GLN A 12 -18.91 -12.04 -0.22
N GLU A 13 -20.13 -11.92 -0.73
CA GLU A 13 -20.39 -11.33 -2.04
C GLU A 13 -19.97 -9.87 -2.05
N PHE A 14 -20.28 -9.12 -0.98
CA PHE A 14 -19.84 -7.73 -0.85
C PHE A 14 -18.31 -7.63 -0.84
N ALA A 15 -17.65 -8.49 -0.06
CA ALA A 15 -16.18 -8.53 0.00
C ALA A 15 -15.55 -8.87 -1.36
N SER A 16 -16.14 -9.80 -2.12
CA SER A 16 -15.68 -10.11 -3.48
C SER A 16 -15.84 -8.92 -4.43
N ASN A 17 -16.95 -8.19 -4.33
CA ASN A 17 -17.16 -6.96 -5.10
C ASN A 17 -16.18 -5.85 -4.70
N GLU A 18 -15.81 -5.72 -3.41
CA GLU A 18 -14.75 -4.80 -2.95
C GLU A 18 -13.40 -5.16 -3.56
N TRP A 19 -13.08 -6.47 -3.62
CA TRP A 19 -11.86 -6.92 -4.28
C TRP A 19 -11.83 -6.50 -5.74
N ASP A 20 -12.83 -6.89 -6.52
CA ASP A 20 -12.85 -6.71 -7.97
C ASP A 20 -12.99 -5.24 -8.41
N ARG A 21 -13.63 -4.40 -7.58
CA ARG A 21 -14.01 -3.04 -7.99
C ARG A 21 -13.31 -1.92 -7.23
N MET A 22 -12.62 -2.25 -6.15
CA MET A 22 -11.94 -1.28 -5.31
C MET A 22 -10.47 -1.68 -5.06
N TRP A 23 -10.19 -2.76 -4.33
CA TRP A 23 -8.84 -3.10 -3.91
C TRP A 23 -7.85 -3.25 -5.07
N THR A 24 -8.29 -3.79 -6.19
CA THR A 24 -7.48 -3.94 -7.41
C THR A 24 -7.34 -2.65 -8.22
N ARG A 25 -7.98 -1.56 -7.81
CA ARG A 25 -8.08 -0.32 -8.60
C ARG A 25 -7.70 0.96 -7.86
N VAL A 26 -7.38 0.86 -6.59
CA VAL A 26 -6.99 2.02 -5.77
C VAL A 26 -5.51 1.99 -5.46
N TRP A 27 -4.92 3.17 -5.28
CA TRP A 27 -3.57 3.29 -4.78
C TRP A 27 -3.48 2.81 -3.33
N GLN A 28 -2.50 1.97 -3.05
CA GLN A 28 -2.26 1.37 -1.75
C GLN A 28 -0.85 1.66 -1.27
N ILE A 29 -0.66 1.80 0.04
CA ILE A 29 0.64 2.05 0.67
C ILE A 29 1.31 0.70 0.96
N ALA A 30 2.45 0.43 0.33
CA ALA A 30 3.27 -0.74 0.63
C ALA A 30 4.14 -0.54 1.88
N GLY A 31 4.62 0.68 2.11
CA GLY A 31 5.51 1.00 3.22
C GLY A 31 6.15 2.36 3.05
N ARG A 32 7.25 2.60 3.77
CA ARG A 32 8.01 3.85 3.66
C ARG A 32 9.26 3.67 2.80
N VAL A 33 9.63 4.73 2.11
CA VAL A 33 10.83 4.79 1.26
C VAL A 33 12.11 4.50 2.05
N ASP A 34 12.15 4.90 3.33
CA ASP A 34 13.30 4.69 4.20
C ASP A 34 13.42 3.25 4.76
N GLN A 35 12.47 2.37 4.49
CA GLN A 35 12.58 0.93 4.79
C GLN A 35 13.41 0.18 3.75
N ILE A 36 13.56 0.74 2.54
CA ILE A 36 14.34 0.16 1.44
C ILE A 36 15.39 1.18 0.94
N PRO A 37 16.37 1.57 1.76
CA PRO A 37 17.31 2.66 1.45
C PRO A 37 18.31 2.31 0.37
N ALA A 38 18.68 1.04 0.21
CA ALA A 38 19.73 0.59 -0.70
C ALA A 38 19.16 -0.16 -1.92
N THR A 39 19.93 -0.15 -3.01
CA THR A 39 19.64 -0.96 -4.20
C THR A 39 19.48 -2.43 -3.85
N GLY A 40 18.41 -3.05 -4.33
CA GLY A 40 18.05 -4.44 -4.04
C GLY A 40 17.24 -4.63 -2.76
N ASP A 41 17.06 -3.59 -1.94
CA ASP A 41 16.13 -3.65 -0.82
C ASP A 41 14.70 -3.69 -1.34
N TYR A 42 13.86 -4.47 -0.67
CA TYR A 42 12.47 -4.66 -1.07
C TYR A 42 11.51 -4.72 0.12
N ILE A 43 10.24 -4.40 -0.16
CA ILE A 43 9.08 -4.69 0.69
C ILE A 43 8.22 -5.67 -0.07
N ASN A 44 7.77 -6.75 0.59
CA ASN A 44 6.74 -7.64 0.12
C ASN A 44 5.43 -7.30 0.83
N TYR A 45 4.43 -6.90 0.07
CA TYR A 45 3.11 -6.53 0.56
C TYR A 45 2.08 -7.60 0.16
N GLU A 46 1.43 -8.18 1.14
CA GLU A 46 0.40 -9.20 0.91
C GLU A 46 -0.99 -8.62 1.17
N ILE A 47 -1.89 -8.83 0.24
CA ILE A 47 -3.28 -8.43 0.34
C ILE A 47 -4.18 -9.49 -0.26
N MET A 48 -5.06 -10.06 0.55
CA MET A 48 -5.98 -11.14 0.17
C MET A 48 -5.20 -12.33 -0.42
N HIS A 49 -5.24 -12.50 -1.73
CA HIS A 49 -4.55 -13.59 -2.44
C HIS A 49 -3.43 -13.09 -3.36
N GLU A 50 -3.14 -11.78 -3.32
CA GLU A 50 -2.05 -11.19 -4.09
C GLU A 50 -0.85 -10.86 -3.20
N SER A 51 0.32 -10.94 -3.81
CA SER A 51 1.60 -10.59 -3.20
C SER A 51 2.34 -9.66 -4.15
N ILE A 52 2.74 -8.48 -3.65
CA ILE A 52 3.36 -7.41 -4.43
C ILE A 52 4.74 -7.09 -3.86
N ILE A 53 5.76 -7.06 -4.71
CA ILE A 53 7.11 -6.66 -4.33
C ILE A 53 7.35 -5.23 -4.77
N CYS A 54 7.68 -4.35 -3.83
CA CYS A 54 8.24 -3.02 -4.13
C CYS A 54 9.74 -3.07 -3.91
N VAL A 55 10.55 -2.83 -4.94
CA VAL A 55 12.02 -2.99 -4.89
C VAL A 55 12.72 -1.71 -5.36
N ARG A 56 13.83 -1.36 -4.70
CA ARG A 56 14.72 -0.28 -5.18
C ARG A 56 15.68 -0.81 -6.23
N GLY A 57 15.56 -0.27 -7.43
CA GLY A 57 16.41 -0.59 -8.58
C GLY A 57 17.82 -0.01 -8.47
N GLN A 58 18.71 -0.46 -9.39
CA GLN A 58 20.08 0.06 -9.53
C GLN A 58 20.10 1.54 -9.94
N ASP A 59 19.08 2.01 -10.61
CA ASP A 59 18.83 3.39 -10.99
C ASP A 59 18.22 4.24 -9.87
N SER A 60 18.12 3.69 -8.66
CA SER A 60 17.47 4.27 -7.47
C SER A 60 15.95 4.45 -7.58
N GLN A 61 15.33 4.07 -8.69
CA GLN A 61 13.88 4.07 -8.81
C GLN A 61 13.25 2.90 -8.03
N ILE A 62 12.07 3.12 -7.48
CA ILE A 62 11.28 2.07 -6.84
C ILE A 62 10.25 1.59 -7.86
N ARG A 63 10.17 0.27 -8.04
CA ARG A 63 9.22 -0.40 -8.93
C ARG A 63 8.42 -1.42 -8.15
N ALA A 64 7.21 -1.69 -8.61
CA ALA A 64 6.37 -2.72 -8.04
C ALA A 64 6.05 -3.81 -9.07
N PHE A 65 6.08 -5.06 -8.60
CA PHE A 65 5.81 -6.26 -9.41
C PHE A 65 4.91 -7.20 -8.64
N TYR A 66 4.12 -8.01 -9.37
CA TYR A 66 3.56 -9.21 -8.74
C TYR A 66 4.67 -10.15 -8.31
N ASN A 67 4.61 -10.64 -7.08
CA ASN A 67 5.58 -11.59 -6.50
C ASN A 67 5.38 -13.00 -7.06
N ALA A 68 5.53 -13.15 -8.36
CA ALA A 68 5.26 -14.39 -9.07
C ALA A 68 6.29 -14.64 -10.19
N CYS A 69 7.04 -15.73 -10.06
CA CYS A 69 7.96 -16.17 -11.09
C CYS A 69 7.21 -16.50 -12.39
N GLN A 70 7.62 -15.93 -13.48
CA GLN A 70 6.95 -16.07 -14.79
C GLN A 70 7.08 -17.46 -15.41
N HIS A 71 7.83 -18.37 -14.79
CA HIS A 71 7.86 -19.77 -15.18
C HIS A 71 6.59 -20.52 -14.73
N ARG A 72 6.32 -20.57 -13.41
CA ARG A 72 5.20 -21.33 -12.82
C ARG A 72 4.60 -20.67 -11.57
N GLY A 73 4.66 -19.36 -11.44
CA GLY A 73 3.97 -18.59 -10.39
C GLY A 73 4.53 -18.73 -8.97
N ASN A 74 5.71 -19.36 -8.78
CA ASN A 74 6.29 -19.46 -7.44
C ASN A 74 6.66 -18.06 -6.92
N GLN A 75 6.40 -17.80 -5.65
CA GLN A 75 6.84 -16.56 -5.00
C GLN A 75 8.37 -16.42 -5.06
N LEU A 76 8.86 -15.22 -5.37
CA LEU A 76 10.28 -14.89 -5.46
C LEU A 76 10.86 -14.53 -4.10
N VAL A 77 10.09 -13.87 -3.26
CA VAL A 77 10.44 -13.48 -1.89
C VAL A 77 9.29 -13.82 -0.94
N THR A 78 9.62 -14.13 0.32
CA THR A 78 8.63 -14.48 1.35
C THR A 78 8.76 -13.62 2.61
N ALA A 79 9.89 -12.93 2.78
CA ALA A 79 10.08 -12.00 3.89
C ALA A 79 9.34 -10.68 3.60
N GLU A 80 8.73 -10.10 4.61
CA GLU A 80 8.02 -8.80 4.50
C GLU A 80 8.96 -7.67 4.05
N VAL A 81 10.20 -7.66 4.56
CA VAL A 81 11.25 -6.72 4.16
C VAL A 81 12.55 -7.49 4.02
N GLY A 82 13.33 -7.18 2.99
CA GLY A 82 14.61 -7.85 2.78
C GLY A 82 15.49 -7.12 1.78
N SER A 83 16.63 -7.75 1.48
CA SER A 83 17.58 -7.26 0.49
C SER A 83 18.06 -8.41 -0.39
N LEU A 84 18.19 -8.16 -1.68
CA LEU A 84 18.65 -9.12 -2.67
C LEU A 84 20.19 -9.18 -2.64
N ALA A 85 20.73 -10.22 -2.01
CA ALA A 85 22.19 -10.37 -1.84
C ALA A 85 22.97 -10.37 -3.17
N SER A 86 22.36 -10.86 -4.25
CA SER A 86 22.94 -10.89 -5.61
C SER A 86 22.55 -9.67 -6.46
N GLY A 87 21.67 -8.78 -5.95
CA GLY A 87 21.07 -7.71 -6.75
C GLY A 87 19.98 -8.18 -7.72
N GLU A 88 19.61 -9.46 -7.69
CA GLU A 88 18.58 -10.08 -8.53
C GLU A 88 17.66 -10.95 -7.69
N PHE A 89 16.40 -11.07 -8.09
CA PHE A 89 15.49 -12.09 -7.57
C PHE A 89 15.89 -13.45 -8.14
N GLN A 90 15.92 -14.47 -7.30
CA GLN A 90 16.14 -15.84 -7.76
C GLN A 90 15.00 -16.73 -7.28
N CYS A 91 14.29 -17.32 -8.23
CA CYS A 91 13.21 -18.26 -7.94
C CYS A 91 13.76 -19.52 -7.27
N ALA A 92 13.24 -19.84 -6.10
CA ALA A 92 13.69 -21.03 -5.34
C ALA A 92 13.32 -22.37 -6.01
N TYR A 93 12.38 -22.34 -6.97
CA TYR A 93 11.88 -23.58 -7.59
C TYR A 93 12.81 -24.08 -8.71
N HIS A 94 13.12 -23.24 -9.72
CA HIS A 94 13.97 -23.63 -10.86
C HIS A 94 15.10 -22.65 -11.15
N GLY A 95 15.41 -21.78 -10.20
CA GLY A 95 16.57 -20.88 -10.28
C GLY A 95 16.45 -19.70 -11.23
N TRP A 96 15.31 -19.50 -11.92
CA TRP A 96 15.14 -18.36 -12.81
C TRP A 96 15.47 -17.06 -12.11
N ARG A 97 16.17 -16.14 -12.78
CA ARG A 97 16.60 -14.87 -12.21
C ARG A 97 15.93 -13.71 -12.90
N PHE A 98 15.64 -12.69 -12.09
CA PHE A 98 15.04 -11.45 -12.57
C PHE A 98 15.77 -10.26 -11.94
N SER A 99 16.09 -9.28 -12.77
CA SER A 99 16.68 -8.03 -12.30
C SER A 99 15.70 -7.21 -11.46
N THR A 100 16.20 -6.17 -10.82
CA THR A 100 15.35 -5.19 -10.10
C THR A 100 14.51 -4.30 -11.04
N SER A 101 14.75 -4.37 -12.36
CA SER A 101 13.86 -3.80 -13.38
C SER A 101 12.83 -4.80 -13.92
N GLY A 102 12.76 -6.01 -13.34
CA GLY A 102 11.80 -7.05 -13.71
C GLY A 102 12.21 -7.92 -14.89
N GLU A 103 13.33 -7.67 -15.55
CA GLU A 103 13.80 -8.43 -16.69
C GLU A 103 14.24 -9.84 -16.28
N CYS A 104 13.79 -10.87 -17.01
CA CYS A 104 14.32 -12.22 -16.87
C CYS A 104 15.75 -12.27 -17.41
N THR A 105 16.74 -12.42 -16.53
CA THR A 105 18.17 -12.37 -16.86
C THR A 105 18.79 -13.76 -17.03
N TRP A 106 18.18 -14.79 -16.46
CA TRP A 106 18.68 -16.16 -16.55
C TRP A 106 17.58 -17.19 -16.34
N ALA A 107 17.61 -18.23 -17.14
CA ALA A 107 16.76 -19.40 -17.00
C ALA A 107 17.60 -20.69 -17.15
N TYR A 108 17.30 -21.71 -16.33
CA TYR A 108 18.00 -22.99 -16.41
C TYR A 108 17.70 -23.69 -17.75
N CYS A 109 18.74 -24.18 -18.43
CA CYS A 109 18.65 -24.82 -19.73
C CYS A 109 17.86 -23.98 -20.76
N GLU A 110 18.16 -22.71 -20.85
CA GLU A 110 17.39 -21.76 -21.69
C GLU A 110 17.37 -22.12 -23.18
N ASP A 111 18.40 -22.83 -23.67
CA ASP A 111 18.51 -23.31 -25.07
C ASP A 111 17.55 -24.47 -25.36
N ASP A 112 17.03 -25.16 -24.34
CA ASP A 112 16.11 -26.30 -24.51
C ASP A 112 14.65 -25.87 -24.71
N PHE A 113 14.34 -24.56 -24.60
CA PHE A 113 12.98 -24.08 -24.83
C PHE A 113 12.65 -24.05 -26.32
N PRO A 114 11.58 -24.74 -26.78
CA PRO A 114 11.21 -24.79 -28.20
C PRO A 114 10.92 -23.42 -28.81
N GLN A 115 10.51 -22.44 -27.97
CA GLN A 115 10.21 -21.07 -28.38
C GLN A 115 11.46 -20.14 -28.28
N GLY A 116 12.63 -20.71 -28.00
CA GLY A 116 13.86 -20.00 -27.66
C GLY A 116 13.91 -19.49 -26.23
N SER A 117 15.04 -18.93 -25.83
CA SER A 117 15.27 -18.45 -24.48
C SER A 117 14.12 -17.58 -23.96
N PRO A 118 13.65 -17.81 -22.71
CA PRO A 118 12.68 -16.95 -22.06
C PRO A 118 13.30 -15.62 -21.57
N CYS A 119 14.63 -15.51 -21.49
CA CYS A 119 15.33 -14.32 -21.04
C CYS A 119 14.96 -13.10 -21.90
N GLY A 120 14.68 -11.97 -21.26
CA GLY A 120 14.20 -10.74 -21.90
C GLY A 120 12.77 -10.80 -22.44
N LYS A 121 12.08 -11.96 -22.34
CA LYS A 121 10.69 -12.13 -22.81
C LYS A 121 9.72 -12.41 -21.67
N ALA A 122 10.09 -13.30 -20.75
CA ALA A 122 9.27 -13.68 -19.58
C ALA A 122 9.60 -12.78 -18.37
N ASN A 123 9.45 -11.48 -18.54
CA ASN A 123 9.74 -10.49 -17.51
C ASN A 123 8.67 -10.48 -16.43
N LEU A 124 9.00 -10.02 -15.22
CA LEU A 124 8.02 -9.84 -14.15
C LEU A 124 6.90 -8.87 -14.59
N VAL A 125 5.71 -9.11 -14.10
CA VAL A 125 4.57 -8.23 -14.38
C VAL A 125 4.69 -7.01 -13.49
N GLU A 126 5.07 -5.89 -14.10
CA GLU A 126 5.17 -4.59 -13.44
C GLU A 126 3.78 -3.97 -13.29
N ILE A 127 3.57 -3.28 -12.17
CA ILE A 127 2.36 -2.52 -11.87
C ILE A 127 2.72 -1.08 -11.52
N PRO A 128 1.80 -0.11 -11.71
CA PRO A 128 2.00 1.28 -11.33
C PRO A 128 2.55 1.42 -9.91
N CYS A 129 3.64 2.16 -9.78
CA CYS A 129 4.32 2.44 -8.52
C CYS A 129 4.80 3.88 -8.49
N ASP A 130 4.58 4.56 -7.38
CA ASP A 130 5.01 5.95 -7.20
C ASP A 130 5.33 6.21 -5.72
N THR A 131 5.89 7.37 -5.42
CA THR A 131 6.19 7.80 -4.05
C THR A 131 5.59 9.16 -3.76
N TRP A 132 4.92 9.29 -2.62
CA TRP A 132 4.46 10.57 -2.10
C TRP A 132 4.54 10.60 -0.58
N ALA A 133 4.93 11.73 -0.03
CA ALA A 133 5.02 11.97 1.41
C ALA A 133 5.93 10.97 2.17
N GLY A 134 6.94 10.42 1.49
CA GLY A 134 7.86 9.41 2.06
C GLY A 134 7.30 8.00 2.11
N PHE A 135 6.13 7.75 1.48
CA PHE A 135 5.54 6.44 1.34
C PHE A 135 5.68 5.92 -0.09
N ILE A 136 5.74 4.59 -0.21
CA ILE A 136 5.72 3.85 -1.47
C ILE A 136 4.28 3.44 -1.72
N TRP A 137 3.77 3.77 -2.90
CA TRP A 137 2.42 3.48 -3.34
C TRP A 137 2.44 2.60 -4.57
N PHE A 138 1.49 1.68 -4.67
CA PHE A 138 1.28 0.86 -5.86
C PHE A 138 -0.22 0.79 -6.21
N ASN A 139 -0.51 0.45 -7.46
CA ASN A 139 -1.87 0.20 -7.93
C ASN A 139 -1.87 -1.03 -8.83
N MET A 140 -2.82 -1.94 -8.63
CA MET A 140 -2.93 -3.14 -9.46
C MET A 140 -3.64 -2.89 -10.79
N ASP A 141 -4.25 -1.71 -10.99
CA ASP A 141 -4.86 -1.31 -12.26
C ASP A 141 -3.82 -0.58 -13.14
N PRO A 142 -3.38 -1.18 -14.28
CA PRO A 142 -2.41 -0.54 -15.16
C PRO A 142 -2.94 0.74 -15.82
N GLU A 143 -4.26 0.94 -15.86
CA GLU A 143 -4.92 2.12 -16.43
C GLU A 143 -5.28 3.17 -15.37
N CYS A 144 -4.76 3.05 -14.15
CA CYS A 144 -5.05 4.00 -13.07
C CYS A 144 -4.56 5.41 -13.40
N ILE A 145 -5.24 6.42 -12.87
CA ILE A 145 -4.76 7.80 -12.90
C ILE A 145 -3.50 7.95 -12.03
N SER A 146 -2.73 9.02 -12.25
CA SER A 146 -1.52 9.26 -11.46
C SER A 146 -1.81 9.27 -9.95
N LEU A 147 -0.82 8.87 -9.14
CA LEU A 147 -0.95 8.92 -7.69
C LEU A 147 -1.35 10.32 -7.22
N ARG A 148 -0.68 11.35 -7.74
CA ARG A 148 -0.96 12.75 -7.35
C ARG A 148 -2.40 13.15 -7.64
N ASP A 149 -2.90 12.89 -8.84
CA ASP A 149 -4.27 13.23 -9.22
C ASP A 149 -5.31 12.44 -8.40
N SER A 150 -4.99 11.18 -8.07
CA SER A 150 -5.84 10.35 -7.22
C SER A 150 -5.98 10.93 -5.80
N LEU A 151 -4.92 11.52 -5.26
CA LEU A 151 -4.88 12.01 -3.88
C LEU A 151 -5.37 13.46 -3.72
N GLU A 152 -5.57 14.20 -4.81
CA GLU A 152 -6.05 15.59 -4.69
C GLU A 152 -7.53 15.67 -4.20
N PRO A 153 -7.87 16.69 -3.41
CA PRO A 153 -7.04 17.79 -2.92
C PRO A 153 -6.29 17.49 -1.60
N VAL A 154 -6.37 16.25 -1.09
CA VAL A 154 -5.78 15.87 0.19
C VAL A 154 -4.25 16.00 0.14
N ALA A 155 -3.63 15.60 -0.98
CA ALA A 155 -2.18 15.72 -1.14
C ALA A 155 -1.71 17.17 -0.97
N SER A 156 -2.37 18.13 -1.64
CA SER A 156 -2.05 19.55 -1.49
C SER A 156 -2.21 20.08 -0.06
N HIS A 157 -3.18 19.57 0.69
CA HIS A 157 -3.35 19.95 2.09
C HIS A 157 -2.24 19.40 3.00
N LEU A 158 -1.73 18.20 2.67
CA LEU A 158 -0.75 17.50 3.49
C LEU A 158 0.71 17.81 3.12
N ASP A 159 0.99 18.33 1.93
CA ASP A 159 2.35 18.68 1.47
C ASP A 159 3.09 19.61 2.44
N THR A 160 2.36 20.51 3.12
CA THR A 160 2.94 21.43 4.09
C THR A 160 3.53 20.75 5.32
N TYR A 161 3.13 19.54 5.63
CA TYR A 161 3.63 18.78 6.79
C TYR A 161 4.98 18.11 6.52
N ARG A 162 5.43 18.05 5.26
CA ARG A 162 6.70 17.45 4.86
C ARG A 162 6.89 16.05 5.48
N MET A 163 5.91 15.19 5.29
CA MET A 163 5.88 13.86 5.89
C MET A 163 7.06 12.96 5.45
N GLU A 164 7.69 13.28 4.32
CA GLU A 164 8.91 12.63 3.84
C GLU A 164 10.10 12.80 4.80
N ASP A 165 10.13 13.90 5.56
CA ASP A 165 11.18 14.17 6.56
C ASP A 165 10.90 13.50 7.92
N MET A 166 9.68 12.99 8.12
CA MET A 166 9.29 12.34 9.38
C MET A 166 9.94 10.96 9.50
N LYS A 167 10.25 10.57 10.74
CA LYS A 167 10.79 9.24 11.06
C LYS A 167 9.75 8.41 11.81
N ARG A 168 9.63 7.15 11.42
CA ARG A 168 8.79 6.20 12.15
C ARG A 168 9.43 5.87 13.49
N THR A 169 8.76 6.22 14.58
CA THR A 169 9.23 5.95 15.95
C THR A 169 8.64 4.69 16.54
N HIS A 170 7.43 4.31 16.11
CA HIS A 170 6.71 3.15 16.59
C HIS A 170 6.01 2.43 15.45
N TRP A 171 5.87 1.11 15.61
CA TRP A 171 5.03 0.25 14.79
C TRP A 171 4.23 -0.65 15.71
N VAL A 172 2.91 -0.64 15.58
CA VAL A 172 2.01 -1.50 16.35
C VAL A 172 1.09 -2.22 15.37
N THR A 173 1.07 -3.54 15.46
CA THR A 173 0.11 -4.38 14.73
C THR A 173 -0.94 -4.88 15.72
N ILE A 174 -2.21 -4.68 15.41
CA ILE A 174 -3.33 -5.16 16.21
C ILE A 174 -4.16 -6.09 15.33
N GLU A 175 -4.18 -7.35 15.69
CA GLU A 175 -5.03 -8.34 15.01
C GLU A 175 -6.42 -8.37 15.64
N GLY A 176 -7.47 -8.45 14.80
CA GLY A 176 -8.84 -8.47 15.29
C GLY A 176 -9.82 -9.10 14.30
N GLN A 177 -10.94 -9.56 14.85
CA GLN A 177 -12.04 -10.20 14.10
C GLN A 177 -13.09 -9.18 13.67
N TRP A 178 -12.69 -8.18 12.90
CA TRP A 178 -13.57 -7.14 12.37
C TRP A 178 -13.30 -6.84 10.91
N ASN A 179 -14.30 -6.25 10.25
CA ASN A 179 -14.15 -5.75 8.89
C ASN A 179 -13.40 -4.42 8.90
N TRP A 180 -12.54 -4.19 7.90
CA TRP A 180 -11.75 -2.95 7.77
C TRP A 180 -12.60 -1.67 7.80
N LYS A 181 -13.83 -1.73 7.26
CA LYS A 181 -14.76 -0.60 7.26
C LYS A 181 -15.16 -0.16 8.67
N CYS A 182 -15.21 -1.10 9.63
CA CYS A 182 -15.48 -0.73 11.03
C CYS A 182 -14.38 0.17 11.59
N VAL A 183 -13.12 -0.08 11.22
CA VAL A 183 -12.00 0.77 11.62
C VAL A 183 -12.12 2.14 10.96
N GLN A 184 -12.37 2.18 9.66
CA GLN A 184 -12.54 3.43 8.93
C GLN A 184 -13.72 4.25 9.47
N ASP A 185 -14.87 3.64 9.69
CA ASP A 185 -16.05 4.31 10.22
C ASP A 185 -15.76 4.92 11.61
N ASN A 186 -15.03 4.19 12.47
CA ASN A 186 -14.61 4.68 13.77
C ASN A 186 -13.65 5.87 13.72
N PHE A 187 -12.73 5.91 12.73
CA PHE A 187 -11.79 7.02 12.57
C PHE A 187 -12.37 8.22 11.80
N ASN A 188 -13.54 8.09 11.20
CA ASN A 188 -14.22 9.16 10.49
C ASN A 188 -15.24 9.94 11.35
N GLU A 189 -15.23 9.76 12.65
CA GLU A 189 -16.09 10.48 13.58
C GLU A 189 -15.36 10.71 14.91
N SER A 190 -15.90 11.58 15.74
CA SER A 190 -15.35 11.92 17.05
C SER A 190 -16.38 11.73 18.19
N TYR A 191 -17.56 11.21 17.86
CA TYR A 191 -18.68 11.10 18.81
C TYR A 191 -18.42 10.11 19.94
N HIS A 192 -17.63 9.06 19.71
CA HIS A 192 -17.27 8.05 20.72
C HIS A 192 -16.19 8.54 21.70
N LEU A 193 -15.39 9.55 21.34
CA LEU A 193 -14.18 9.94 22.09
C LEU A 193 -14.42 10.23 23.57
N PRO A 194 -15.49 10.95 23.99
CA PRO A 194 -15.72 11.25 25.42
C PRO A 194 -15.96 10.00 26.26
N PHE A 195 -16.44 8.91 25.65
CA PHE A 195 -16.82 7.69 26.36
C PHE A 195 -15.77 6.59 26.26
N VAL A 196 -15.12 6.46 25.11
CA VAL A 196 -14.14 5.39 24.86
C VAL A 196 -12.73 5.83 25.22
N HIS A 197 -12.40 7.12 25.05
CA HIS A 197 -11.08 7.67 25.29
C HIS A 197 -11.07 8.85 26.30
N PRO A 198 -11.74 8.72 27.46
CA PRO A 198 -11.90 9.85 28.40
C PRO A 198 -10.58 10.33 29.00
N GLN A 199 -9.54 9.47 29.05
CA GLN A 199 -8.24 9.79 29.65
C GLN A 199 -7.27 10.48 28.68
N THR A 200 -7.56 10.49 27.40
CA THR A 200 -6.64 10.98 26.37
C THR A 200 -7.27 12.07 25.51
N VAL A 201 -8.05 11.68 24.52
CA VAL A 201 -8.54 12.58 23.46
C VAL A 201 -9.70 13.47 23.94
N ALA A 202 -10.50 13.00 24.91
CA ALA A 202 -11.64 13.76 25.43
C ALA A 202 -11.23 15.12 26.06
N THR A 203 -10.02 15.20 26.62
CA THR A 203 -9.48 16.46 27.17
C THR A 203 -9.02 17.43 26.08
N MET A 204 -8.78 16.95 24.87
CA MET A 204 -8.39 17.76 23.72
C MET A 204 -9.58 18.27 22.93
N ASN A 205 -10.72 17.60 23.04
CA ASN A 205 -11.92 17.92 22.27
C ASN A 205 -13.16 17.85 23.18
N GLU A 206 -13.49 18.97 23.78
CA GLU A 206 -14.65 19.06 24.71
C GLU A 206 -15.99 18.87 24.00
N HIS A 207 -16.06 19.11 22.65
CA HIS A 207 -17.28 19.01 21.87
C HIS A 207 -17.04 18.49 20.46
N HIS A 208 -17.60 17.32 20.15
CA HIS A 208 -17.64 16.77 18.79
C HIS A 208 -18.29 17.72 17.77
N THR A 209 -19.14 18.65 18.22
CA THR A 209 -19.81 19.65 17.40
C THR A 209 -18.87 20.69 16.78
N GLY A 210 -17.62 20.77 17.22
CA GLY A 210 -16.60 21.64 16.65
C GLY A 210 -15.80 21.00 15.50
N CYS A 211 -16.01 19.70 15.24
CA CYS A 211 -15.30 19.03 14.16
C CYS A 211 -15.81 19.49 12.79
N GLN A 212 -14.88 19.76 11.91
CA GLN A 212 -15.18 20.03 10.48
C GLN A 212 -14.89 18.77 9.68
N PHE A 213 -15.83 18.43 8.80
CA PHE A 213 -15.72 17.30 7.87
C PHE A 213 -15.76 17.82 6.44
N ASP A 214 -14.73 17.49 5.66
CA ASP A 214 -14.69 17.75 4.23
C ASP A 214 -14.77 16.41 3.49
N LEU A 215 -15.72 16.30 2.57
CA LEU A 215 -15.91 15.13 1.71
C LEU A 215 -15.58 15.52 0.28
N TYR A 216 -14.71 14.76 -0.37
CA TYR A 216 -14.24 15.05 -1.72
C TYR A 216 -14.82 14.08 -2.74
N PRO A 217 -15.08 14.54 -3.99
CA PRO A 217 -15.62 13.66 -5.04
C PRO A 217 -14.76 12.44 -5.36
N SER A 218 -13.45 12.52 -5.09
CA SER A 218 -12.48 11.42 -5.23
C SER A 218 -12.67 10.30 -4.20
N GLY A 219 -13.62 10.43 -3.25
CA GLY A 219 -13.84 9.48 -2.17
C GLY A 219 -12.98 9.71 -0.92
N HIS A 220 -12.05 10.64 -0.96
CA HIS A 220 -11.29 11.05 0.22
C HIS A 220 -12.15 11.90 1.16
N CYS A 221 -11.78 11.86 2.44
CA CYS A 221 -12.38 12.74 3.45
C CYS A 221 -11.28 13.32 4.36
N ARG A 222 -11.62 14.42 5.00
CA ARG A 222 -10.79 15.04 6.02
C ARG A 222 -11.65 15.41 7.22
N MET A 223 -11.19 15.05 8.41
CA MET A 223 -11.76 15.52 9.66
C MET A 223 -10.75 16.44 10.32
N LEU A 224 -11.17 17.67 10.63
CA LEU A 224 -10.44 18.62 11.43
C LEU A 224 -11.07 18.68 12.83
N MET A 225 -10.28 18.34 13.83
CA MET A 225 -10.70 18.45 15.22
C MET A 225 -10.17 19.76 15.81
N PRO A 226 -11.00 20.57 16.46
CA PRO A 226 -10.53 21.77 17.15
C PRO A 226 -9.58 21.34 18.26
N GLY A 227 -8.39 21.92 18.29
CA GLY A 227 -7.42 21.70 19.37
C GLY A 227 -7.92 22.31 20.67
N GLY A 228 -7.95 21.53 21.75
CA GLY A 228 -8.35 21.97 23.10
C GLY A 228 -7.26 22.69 23.88
N GLY A 229 -6.35 23.40 23.23
CA GLY A 229 -5.30 24.16 23.92
C GLY A 229 -4.33 24.84 22.94
N PRO A 230 -3.44 25.75 23.42
CA PRO A 230 -2.39 26.27 22.57
C PRO A 230 -1.46 25.12 22.19
N GLY A 231 -1.68 24.57 21.00
CA GLY A 231 -0.74 23.63 20.41
C GLY A 231 0.62 24.28 20.26
N PRO A 232 1.72 23.51 20.25
CA PRO A 232 2.99 24.05 19.79
C PRO A 232 2.79 24.54 18.35
N HIS A 233 2.97 25.84 18.16
CA HIS A 233 2.96 26.51 16.87
C HIS A 233 4.17 26.08 16.03
#